data_359b4488d692d6c92fcef6117668a8e4
#
_entry.id   359b4488d692d6c92fcef6117668a8e4
#
_cell.length_a   1.000
_cell.length_b   1.000
_cell.length_c   1.000
_cell.angle_alpha   90.00
_cell.angle_beta   90.00
_cell.angle_gamma   90.00
#
_symmetry.space_group_name_H-M   'P 1'
#
loop_
_entity.id
_entity.type
_entity.pdbx_description
1 polymer ?
#
loop_
_entity_poly.entity_id
_entity_poly.type
_entity_poly.pdbx_seq_one_letter_code
_entity_poly.pdbx_strand_id
1 'polypeptide(L)'
;MSWTLLIALPLAALVALFAIRPLRRALVTRPLFAVYRRMLPQMSQKEKEALEAGSVWWEGELFHGRPDWNKLLAYPQPTLTPEEQSFLDNETAELCRLSDDWVSSHYDHDLSPQAWQYMKEKGFLGMIIPKKYGGLEFSAYAHSQVVTKLSTRSSALSVSVMVPNSLGPAELLLHYGTDEQKNHYLPRLAKGIE
;
A
#
# COMPACT_ATOMS: atom_id res chain seq x y z
N MET A 1 -27.22 -10.51 53.97
CA MET A 1 -26.43 -10.63 52.72
C MET A 1 -25.34 -9.58 52.79
N SER A 2 -24.06 -9.96 52.80
CA SER A 2 -22.98 -8.99 53.02
C SER A 2 -22.85 -8.08 51.80
N TRP A 3 -22.55 -6.80 52.03
CA TRP A 3 -22.29 -5.81 50.97
C TRP A 3 -21.25 -6.27 49.94
N THR A 4 -20.31 -7.13 50.36
CA THR A 4 -19.30 -7.73 49.50
C THR A 4 -19.88 -8.64 48.42
N LEU A 5 -20.96 -9.42 48.74
CA LEU A 5 -21.65 -10.27 47.77
C LEU A 5 -22.44 -9.47 46.72
N LEU A 6 -23.00 -8.32 47.13
CA LEU A 6 -23.74 -7.43 46.22
C LEU A 6 -22.83 -6.80 45.15
N ILE A 7 -21.56 -6.61 45.43
CA ILE A 7 -20.56 -6.07 44.47
C ILE A 7 -19.83 -7.20 43.73
N ALA A 8 -19.48 -8.28 44.43
CA ALA A 8 -18.70 -9.37 43.82
C ALA A 8 -19.46 -10.15 42.77
N LEU A 9 -20.78 -10.39 42.95
CA LEU A 9 -21.60 -11.11 41.96
C LEU A 9 -21.73 -10.40 40.61
N PRO A 10 -22.10 -9.11 40.52
CA PRO A 10 -22.15 -8.41 39.23
C PRO A 10 -20.77 -8.25 38.59
N LEU A 11 -19.72 -8.08 39.38
CA LEU A 11 -18.34 -8.03 38.83
C LEU A 11 -17.94 -9.38 38.23
N ALA A 12 -18.22 -10.49 38.94
CA ALA A 12 -17.95 -11.82 38.42
C ALA A 12 -18.76 -12.13 37.15
N ALA A 13 -20.03 -11.70 37.11
CA ALA A 13 -20.88 -11.83 35.94
C ALA A 13 -20.34 -11.01 34.75
N LEU A 14 -19.86 -9.81 34.99
CA LEU A 14 -19.22 -8.96 33.96
C LEU A 14 -17.95 -9.60 33.44
N VAL A 15 -17.07 -10.08 34.30
CA VAL A 15 -15.86 -10.80 33.91
C VAL A 15 -16.22 -12.04 33.10
N ALA A 16 -17.19 -12.84 33.54
CA ALA A 16 -17.65 -14.03 32.82
C ALA A 16 -18.20 -13.68 31.43
N LEU A 17 -18.98 -12.58 31.33
CA LEU A 17 -19.51 -12.10 30.06
C LEU A 17 -18.42 -11.81 29.03
N PHE A 18 -17.31 -11.21 29.44
CA PHE A 18 -16.21 -10.86 28.52
C PHE A 18 -15.17 -11.96 28.35
N ALA A 19 -14.92 -12.78 29.38
CA ALA A 19 -13.95 -13.87 29.32
C ALA A 19 -14.48 -15.09 28.57
N ILE A 20 -15.76 -15.43 28.75
CA ILE A 20 -16.37 -16.61 28.14
C ILE A 20 -16.82 -16.29 26.71
N ARG A 21 -16.07 -16.78 25.73
CA ARG A 21 -16.31 -16.51 24.30
C ARG A 21 -17.74 -16.72 23.81
N PRO A 22 -18.42 -17.86 24.05
CA PRO A 22 -19.77 -18.07 23.56
C PRO A 22 -20.76 -17.09 24.19
N LEU A 23 -20.60 -16.76 25.46
CA LEU A 23 -21.46 -15.81 26.17
C LEU A 23 -21.30 -14.41 25.62
N ARG A 24 -20.06 -13.92 25.46
CA ARG A 24 -19.74 -12.64 24.84
C ARG A 24 -20.31 -12.55 23.42
N ARG A 25 -20.14 -13.62 22.61
CA ARG A 25 -20.65 -13.62 21.23
C ARG A 25 -22.18 -13.53 21.18
N ALA A 26 -22.88 -14.23 22.06
CA ALA A 26 -24.33 -14.25 22.07
C ALA A 26 -24.93 -12.93 22.58
N LEU A 27 -24.41 -12.40 23.68
CA LEU A 27 -25.02 -11.28 24.39
C LEU A 27 -24.47 -9.91 24.03
N VAL A 28 -23.25 -9.85 23.51
CA VAL A 28 -22.58 -8.57 23.19
C VAL A 28 -22.27 -8.47 21.70
N THR A 29 -21.46 -9.38 21.18
CA THR A 29 -20.89 -9.21 19.83
C THR A 29 -21.96 -9.30 18.73
N ARG A 30 -22.84 -10.30 18.79
CA ARG A 30 -23.89 -10.48 17.77
C ARG A 30 -24.90 -9.33 17.73
N PRO A 31 -25.47 -8.85 18.87
CA PRO A 31 -26.37 -7.71 18.86
C PRO A 31 -25.71 -6.43 18.34
N LEU A 32 -24.50 -6.11 18.84
CA LEU A 32 -23.76 -4.95 18.39
C LEU A 32 -23.43 -5.02 16.90
N PHE A 33 -23.01 -6.19 16.44
CA PHE A 33 -22.72 -6.41 15.01
C PHE A 33 -23.98 -6.27 14.15
N ALA A 34 -25.14 -6.72 14.63
CA ALA A 34 -26.40 -6.56 13.90
C ALA A 34 -26.80 -5.07 13.75
N VAL A 35 -26.59 -4.26 14.79
CA VAL A 35 -26.82 -2.81 14.73
C VAL A 35 -25.82 -2.17 13.77
N TYR A 36 -24.53 -2.46 13.93
CA TYR A 36 -23.46 -1.92 13.09
C TYR A 36 -23.70 -2.25 11.59
N ARG A 37 -24.08 -3.49 11.29
CA ARG A 37 -24.38 -3.91 9.91
C ARG A 37 -25.53 -3.12 9.27
N ARG A 38 -26.51 -2.66 10.07
CA ARG A 38 -27.61 -1.80 9.57
C ARG A 38 -27.18 -0.36 9.31
N MET A 39 -26.13 0.09 10.00
CA MET A 39 -25.58 1.44 9.84
C MET A 39 -24.59 1.55 8.68
N LEU A 40 -24.01 0.43 8.22
CA LEU A 40 -23.11 0.43 7.08
C LEU A 40 -23.84 0.81 5.80
N PRO A 41 -23.26 1.69 4.97
CA PRO A 41 -23.78 1.95 3.64
C PRO A 41 -23.81 0.64 2.82
N GLN A 42 -24.79 0.52 1.96
CA GLN A 42 -24.83 -0.61 1.04
C GLN A 42 -23.68 -0.50 0.05
N MET A 43 -22.98 -1.62 -0.13
CA MET A 43 -21.91 -1.73 -1.12
C MET A 43 -22.48 -1.52 -2.52
N SER A 44 -21.85 -0.67 -3.31
CA SER A 44 -22.22 -0.47 -4.71
C SER A 44 -21.97 -1.74 -5.54
N GLN A 45 -22.64 -1.86 -6.66
CA GLN A 45 -22.44 -2.99 -7.57
C GLN A 45 -20.98 -3.11 -8.03
N LYS A 46 -20.32 -1.98 -8.31
CA LYS A 46 -18.91 -1.95 -8.72
C LYS A 46 -17.96 -2.44 -7.63
N GLU A 47 -18.19 -2.05 -6.37
CA GLU A 47 -17.40 -2.54 -5.23
C GLU A 47 -17.57 -4.04 -5.03
N LYS A 48 -18.80 -4.54 -5.19
CA LYS A 48 -19.07 -5.97 -5.11
C LYS A 48 -18.36 -6.75 -6.21
N GLU A 49 -18.43 -6.29 -7.44
CA GLU A 49 -17.73 -6.89 -8.59
C GLU A 49 -16.21 -6.87 -8.39
N ALA A 50 -15.65 -5.77 -7.88
CA ALA A 50 -14.22 -5.68 -7.57
C ALA A 50 -13.79 -6.68 -6.49
N LEU A 51 -14.59 -6.86 -5.43
CA LEU A 51 -14.32 -7.85 -4.39
C LEU A 51 -14.47 -9.29 -4.89
N GLU A 52 -15.44 -9.56 -5.76
CA GLU A 52 -15.66 -10.89 -6.34
C GLU A 52 -14.58 -11.26 -7.37
N ALA A 53 -14.03 -10.28 -8.09
CA ALA A 53 -12.94 -10.47 -9.03
C ALA A 53 -11.56 -10.57 -8.38
N GLY A 54 -11.39 -10.01 -7.17
CA GLY A 54 -10.13 -9.98 -6.45
C GLY A 54 -9.74 -11.33 -5.87
N SER A 55 -8.46 -11.68 -5.97
CA SER A 55 -7.86 -12.75 -5.19
C SER A 55 -7.36 -12.21 -3.86
N VAL A 56 -7.72 -12.89 -2.76
CA VAL A 56 -7.22 -12.55 -1.42
C VAL A 56 -6.03 -13.45 -1.12
N TRP A 57 -4.91 -12.85 -0.79
CA TRP A 57 -3.70 -13.55 -0.40
C TRP A 57 -3.68 -13.82 1.12
N TRP A 58 -2.49 -13.94 1.73
CA TRP A 58 -2.34 -14.22 3.17
C TRP A 58 -3.00 -13.14 4.06
N GLU A 59 -3.02 -11.87 3.64
CA GLU A 59 -3.65 -10.78 4.39
C GLU A 59 -5.13 -11.02 4.75
N GLY A 60 -5.82 -11.83 3.96
CA GLY A 60 -7.19 -12.25 4.29
C GLY A 60 -7.31 -12.99 5.61
N GLU A 61 -6.25 -13.67 6.06
CA GLU A 61 -6.25 -14.40 7.33
C GLU A 61 -6.31 -13.48 8.55
N LEU A 62 -5.85 -12.22 8.42
CA LEU A 62 -5.94 -11.20 9.48
C LEU A 62 -7.40 -10.97 9.90
N PHE A 63 -8.32 -10.99 8.95
CA PHE A 63 -9.75 -10.79 9.19
C PHE A 63 -10.42 -11.98 9.87
N HIS A 64 -9.82 -13.16 9.85
CA HIS A 64 -10.29 -14.33 10.58
C HIS A 64 -9.89 -14.32 12.07
N GLY A 65 -9.03 -13.39 12.49
CA GLY A 65 -8.60 -13.20 13.87
C GLY A 65 -7.62 -14.25 14.40
N ARG A 66 -7.11 -15.13 13.54
CA ARG A 66 -6.09 -16.14 13.85
C ARG A 66 -5.24 -16.40 12.60
N PRO A 67 -4.43 -15.43 12.16
CA PRO A 67 -3.61 -15.61 10.98
C PRO A 67 -2.52 -16.67 11.22
N ASP A 68 -2.23 -17.44 10.20
CA ASP A 68 -1.10 -18.37 10.21
C ASP A 68 0.20 -17.63 9.89
N TRP A 69 0.87 -17.20 10.94
CA TRP A 69 2.17 -16.51 10.84
C TRP A 69 3.26 -17.38 10.24
N ASN A 70 3.21 -18.71 10.46
CA ASN A 70 4.21 -19.61 9.89
C ASN A 70 4.11 -19.65 8.37
N LYS A 71 2.90 -19.58 7.84
CA LYS A 71 2.67 -19.49 6.39
C LYS A 71 3.27 -18.20 5.82
N LEU A 72 3.09 -17.05 6.50
CA LEU A 72 3.71 -15.79 6.07
C LEU A 72 5.24 -15.87 6.12
N LEU A 73 5.80 -16.38 7.20
CA LEU A 73 7.25 -16.49 7.38
C LEU A 73 7.91 -17.53 6.46
N ALA A 74 7.14 -18.46 5.90
CA ALA A 74 7.63 -19.45 4.93
C ALA A 74 7.81 -18.88 3.52
N TYR A 75 7.27 -17.69 3.21
CA TYR A 75 7.52 -17.05 1.92
C TYR A 75 8.99 -16.61 1.82
N PRO A 76 9.62 -16.83 0.65
CA PRO A 76 10.98 -16.37 0.44
C PRO A 76 11.05 -14.85 0.57
N GLN A 77 12.05 -14.35 1.30
CA GLN A 77 12.26 -12.91 1.42
C GLN A 77 12.75 -12.36 0.08
N PRO A 78 12.14 -11.28 -0.43
CA PRO A 78 12.60 -10.66 -1.65
C PRO A 78 13.98 -10.00 -1.42
N THR A 79 14.82 -10.05 -2.43
CA THR A 79 16.14 -9.43 -2.45
C THR A 79 16.26 -8.49 -3.64
N LEU A 80 17.04 -7.44 -3.50
CA LEU A 80 17.35 -6.54 -4.60
C LEU A 80 18.43 -7.15 -5.52
N THR A 81 18.30 -6.94 -6.80
CA THR A 81 19.40 -7.18 -7.75
C THR A 81 20.52 -6.15 -7.54
N PRO A 82 21.74 -6.39 -7.99
CA PRO A 82 22.81 -5.39 -7.91
C PRO A 82 22.47 -4.05 -8.58
N GLU A 83 21.72 -4.07 -9.67
CA GLU A 83 21.26 -2.87 -10.37
C GLU A 83 20.25 -2.08 -9.51
N GLU A 84 19.26 -2.77 -8.93
CA GLU A 84 18.26 -2.17 -8.05
C GLU A 84 18.90 -1.61 -6.76
N GLN A 85 19.86 -2.34 -6.19
CA GLN A 85 20.59 -1.87 -5.01
C GLN A 85 21.42 -0.63 -5.34
N SER A 86 22.13 -0.62 -6.48
CA SER A 86 22.89 0.55 -6.92
C SER A 86 22.00 1.77 -7.12
N PHE A 87 20.83 1.60 -7.73
CA PHE A 87 19.86 2.68 -7.92
C PHE A 87 19.35 3.22 -6.57
N LEU A 88 19.07 2.34 -5.64
CA LEU A 88 18.65 2.73 -4.29
C LEU A 88 19.74 3.52 -3.55
N ASP A 89 21.00 3.10 -3.69
CA ASP A 89 22.10 3.71 -2.95
C ASP A 89 22.59 5.03 -3.56
N ASN A 90 22.54 5.16 -4.88
CA ASN A 90 23.07 6.31 -5.61
C ASN A 90 21.95 7.26 -6.09
N GLU A 91 21.16 6.84 -7.09
CA GLU A 91 20.17 7.71 -7.74
C GLU A 91 19.09 8.17 -6.74
N THR A 92 18.60 7.26 -5.92
CA THR A 92 17.60 7.61 -4.91
C THR A 92 18.17 8.52 -3.81
N ALA A 93 19.42 8.31 -3.40
CA ALA A 93 20.07 9.18 -2.43
C ALA A 93 20.28 10.60 -2.99
N GLU A 94 20.70 10.70 -4.27
CA GLU A 94 20.85 11.99 -4.92
C GLU A 94 19.51 12.73 -5.07
N LEU A 95 18.45 12.02 -5.45
CA LEU A 95 17.12 12.63 -5.52
C LEU A 95 16.66 13.16 -4.15
N CYS A 96 16.93 12.44 -3.07
CA CYS A 96 16.69 12.92 -1.71
C CYS A 96 17.48 14.20 -1.41
N ARG A 97 18.73 14.30 -1.89
CA ARG A 97 19.59 15.47 -1.69
C ARG A 97 19.09 16.70 -2.46
N LEU A 98 18.53 16.48 -3.67
CA LEU A 98 17.95 17.54 -4.50
C LEU A 98 16.61 18.08 -4.01
N SER A 99 16.00 17.42 -3.04
CA SER A 99 14.67 17.77 -2.55
C SER A 99 14.74 18.48 -1.21
N ASP A 100 14.15 19.66 -1.15
CA ASP A 100 13.87 20.41 0.09
C ASP A 100 12.37 20.35 0.36
N ASP A 101 11.96 19.52 1.34
CA ASP A 101 10.55 19.32 1.68
C ASP A 101 9.91 20.59 2.24
N TRP A 102 10.67 21.40 2.98
CA TRP A 102 10.15 22.64 3.54
C TRP A 102 9.82 23.65 2.44
N VAL A 103 10.74 23.85 1.50
CA VAL A 103 10.55 24.78 0.37
C VAL A 103 9.40 24.30 -0.51
N SER A 104 9.39 22.99 -0.87
CA SER A 104 8.33 22.41 -1.70
C SER A 104 6.94 22.51 -1.06
N SER A 105 6.85 22.35 0.26
CA SER A 105 5.55 22.35 0.95
C SER A 105 5.02 23.73 1.31
N HIS A 106 5.91 24.71 1.61
CA HIS A 106 5.50 26.00 2.18
C HIS A 106 5.62 27.17 1.20
N TYR A 107 6.45 27.06 0.20
CA TYR A 107 6.72 28.18 -0.73
C TYR A 107 6.34 27.85 -2.17
N ASP A 108 6.90 26.78 -2.73
CA ASP A 108 6.75 26.47 -4.15
C ASP A 108 5.45 25.71 -4.46
N HIS A 109 4.93 24.94 -3.48
CA HIS A 109 3.81 24.01 -3.62
C HIS A 109 4.01 23.00 -4.75
N ASP A 110 5.26 22.73 -5.09
CA ASP A 110 5.71 21.74 -6.08
C ASP A 110 7.16 21.32 -5.78
N LEU A 111 7.60 20.25 -6.41
CA LEU A 111 9.01 19.82 -6.37
C LEU A 111 9.85 20.79 -7.22
N SER A 112 11.13 20.92 -6.85
CA SER A 112 12.03 21.79 -7.61
C SER A 112 12.17 21.31 -9.08
N PRO A 113 12.37 22.22 -10.04
CA PRO A 113 12.62 21.83 -11.44
C PRO A 113 13.78 20.86 -11.60
N GLN A 114 14.81 20.97 -10.76
CA GLN A 114 15.94 20.04 -10.74
C GLN A 114 15.54 18.63 -10.31
N ALA A 115 14.68 18.50 -9.29
CA ALA A 115 14.16 17.20 -8.86
C ALA A 115 13.31 16.55 -9.96
N TRP A 116 12.42 17.31 -10.60
CA TRP A 116 11.63 16.83 -11.73
C TRP A 116 12.48 16.38 -12.89
N GLN A 117 13.48 17.16 -13.29
CA GLN A 117 14.38 16.80 -14.38
C GLN A 117 15.15 15.51 -14.04
N TYR A 118 15.71 15.45 -12.84
CA TYR A 118 16.48 14.27 -12.40
C TYR A 118 15.60 12.99 -12.35
N MET A 119 14.37 13.08 -11.85
CA MET A 119 13.43 11.95 -11.86
C MET A 119 13.17 11.42 -13.27
N LYS A 120 12.97 12.32 -14.25
CA LYS A 120 12.75 11.95 -15.65
C LYS A 120 14.00 11.32 -16.27
N GLU A 121 15.15 11.95 -16.09
CA GLU A 121 16.43 11.48 -16.66
C GLU A 121 16.87 10.13 -16.10
N LYS A 122 16.59 9.88 -14.81
CA LYS A 122 17.00 8.65 -14.13
C LYS A 122 15.93 7.55 -14.17
N GLY A 123 14.78 7.79 -14.77
CA GLY A 123 13.74 6.80 -14.99
C GLY A 123 12.88 6.47 -13.78
N PHE A 124 12.83 7.34 -12.77
CA PHE A 124 11.97 7.14 -11.59
C PHE A 124 10.49 7.00 -11.93
N LEU A 125 10.03 7.59 -13.04
CA LEU A 125 8.63 7.53 -13.45
C LEU A 125 8.27 6.25 -14.22
N GLY A 126 9.27 5.47 -14.61
CA GLY A 126 9.13 4.24 -15.39
C GLY A 126 9.83 3.03 -14.76
N MET A 127 9.89 2.96 -13.42
CA MET A 127 10.62 1.90 -12.71
C MET A 127 10.08 0.50 -13.04
N ILE A 128 8.76 0.34 -13.09
CA ILE A 128 8.09 -0.95 -13.38
C ILE A 128 7.99 -1.25 -14.89
N ILE A 129 8.18 -0.24 -15.74
CA ILE A 129 8.06 -0.40 -17.18
C ILE A 129 9.22 -1.26 -17.70
N PRO A 130 8.96 -2.29 -18.53
CA PRO A 130 10.01 -3.13 -19.09
C PRO A 130 11.06 -2.36 -19.89
N LYS A 131 12.30 -2.82 -19.84
CA LYS A 131 13.44 -2.22 -20.57
C LYS A 131 13.20 -2.08 -22.06
N LYS A 132 12.45 -3.00 -22.67
CA LYS A 132 12.06 -2.92 -24.10
C LYS A 132 11.23 -1.68 -24.45
N TYR A 133 10.59 -1.05 -23.48
CA TYR A 133 9.84 0.19 -23.62
C TYR A 133 10.58 1.41 -23.01
N GLY A 134 11.83 1.20 -22.61
CA GLY A 134 12.69 2.26 -22.06
C GLY A 134 12.53 2.52 -20.57
N GLY A 135 11.85 1.63 -19.82
CA GLY A 135 11.79 1.65 -18.36
C GLY A 135 12.95 0.90 -17.72
N LEU A 136 12.93 0.79 -16.39
CA LEU A 136 13.99 0.14 -15.61
C LEU A 136 13.73 -1.36 -15.38
N GLU A 137 12.49 -1.82 -15.53
CA GLU A 137 12.08 -3.21 -15.28
C GLU A 137 12.42 -3.70 -13.86
N PHE A 138 12.28 -2.81 -12.89
CA PHE A 138 12.57 -3.11 -11.50
C PHE A 138 11.44 -3.92 -10.86
N SER A 139 11.81 -4.72 -9.86
CA SER A 139 10.87 -5.48 -9.06
C SER A 139 9.95 -4.58 -8.21
N ALA A 140 8.78 -5.10 -7.84
CA ALA A 140 7.90 -4.42 -6.90
C ALA A 140 8.59 -4.15 -5.54
N TYR A 141 9.53 -5.02 -5.16
CA TYR A 141 10.31 -4.83 -3.94
C TYR A 141 11.27 -3.64 -4.07
N ALA A 142 11.97 -3.52 -5.19
CA ALA A 142 12.84 -2.36 -5.45
C ALA A 142 12.05 -1.05 -5.46
N HIS A 143 10.89 -1.03 -6.14
CA HIS A 143 9.98 0.11 -6.10
C HIS A 143 9.59 0.47 -4.67
N SER A 144 9.20 -0.50 -3.86
CA SER A 144 8.85 -0.29 -2.44
C SER A 144 10.02 0.28 -1.63
N GLN A 145 11.24 -0.21 -1.84
CA GLN A 145 12.44 0.30 -1.13
C GLN A 145 12.77 1.74 -1.53
N VAL A 146 12.68 2.06 -2.83
CA VAL A 146 12.87 3.43 -3.33
C VAL A 146 11.84 4.38 -2.72
N VAL A 147 10.55 4.05 -2.80
CA VAL A 147 9.47 4.87 -2.23
C VAL A 147 9.65 5.03 -0.72
N THR A 148 10.03 3.99 -0.02
CA THR A 148 10.32 4.05 1.43
C THR A 148 11.44 5.05 1.73
N LYS A 149 12.55 4.99 0.99
CA LYS A 149 13.68 5.92 1.17
C LYS A 149 13.28 7.36 0.85
N LEU A 150 12.55 7.60 -0.25
CA LEU A 150 12.05 8.92 -0.61
C LEU A 150 11.09 9.49 0.45
N SER A 151 10.22 8.64 1.01
CA SER A 151 9.27 9.03 2.07
C SER A 151 9.97 9.54 3.34
N THR A 152 11.18 9.08 3.62
CA THR A 152 11.96 9.60 4.75
C THR A 152 12.41 11.04 4.55
N ARG A 153 12.41 11.53 3.32
CA ARG A 153 12.82 12.89 2.97
C ARG A 153 11.62 13.80 2.70
N SER A 154 10.67 13.37 1.87
CA SER A 154 9.51 14.15 1.47
C SER A 154 8.35 13.26 1.03
N SER A 155 7.16 13.52 1.57
CA SER A 155 5.94 12.86 1.15
C SER A 155 5.57 13.19 -0.31
N ALA A 156 5.72 14.45 -0.72
CA ALA A 156 5.45 14.88 -2.08
C ALA A 156 6.34 14.16 -3.09
N LEU A 157 7.64 14.04 -2.78
CA LEU A 157 8.60 13.33 -3.60
C LEU A 157 8.24 11.85 -3.76
N SER A 158 7.93 11.18 -2.65
CA SER A 158 7.60 9.76 -2.67
C SER A 158 6.32 9.48 -3.45
N VAL A 159 5.28 10.31 -3.29
CA VAL A 159 4.01 10.16 -4.03
C VAL A 159 4.22 10.41 -5.52
N SER A 160 5.05 11.39 -5.92
CA SER A 160 5.36 11.67 -7.33
C SER A 160 6.02 10.48 -8.03
N VAL A 161 6.82 9.68 -7.32
CA VAL A 161 7.42 8.44 -7.85
C VAL A 161 6.47 7.24 -7.71
N MET A 162 5.76 7.13 -6.59
CA MET A 162 4.89 5.99 -6.31
C MET A 162 3.72 5.88 -7.30
N VAL A 163 3.04 6.99 -7.59
CA VAL A 163 1.80 6.97 -8.37
C VAL A 163 2.01 6.46 -9.80
N PRO A 164 2.98 6.95 -10.60
CA PRO A 164 3.21 6.42 -11.94
C PRO A 164 3.54 4.92 -11.97
N ASN A 165 4.21 4.44 -10.93
CA ASN A 165 4.70 3.06 -10.85
C ASN A 165 3.75 2.08 -10.15
N SER A 166 2.64 2.52 -9.57
CA SER A 166 1.69 1.63 -8.88
C SER A 166 0.25 1.82 -9.32
N LEU A 167 -0.21 3.07 -9.43
CA LEU A 167 -1.59 3.42 -9.79
C LEU A 167 -1.69 4.08 -11.17
N GLY A 168 -0.55 4.30 -11.81
CA GLY A 168 -0.47 4.94 -13.12
C GLY A 168 -0.92 4.03 -14.25
N PRO A 169 -1.11 4.58 -15.45
CA PRO A 169 -1.61 3.85 -16.61
C PRO A 169 -0.65 2.76 -17.10
N ALA A 170 0.63 2.81 -16.73
CA ALA A 170 1.63 1.84 -17.19
C ALA A 170 1.27 0.41 -16.77
N GLU A 171 0.88 0.20 -15.51
CA GLU A 171 0.49 -1.13 -15.00
C GLU A 171 -0.73 -1.69 -15.75
N LEU A 172 -1.75 -0.85 -15.94
CA LEU A 172 -2.95 -1.25 -16.69
C LEU A 172 -2.63 -1.56 -18.16
N LEU A 173 -1.79 -0.75 -18.81
CA LEU A 173 -1.36 -0.99 -20.18
C LEU A 173 -0.56 -2.28 -20.31
N LEU A 174 0.34 -2.56 -19.38
CA LEU A 174 1.14 -3.79 -19.39
C LEU A 174 0.27 -5.04 -19.32
N HIS A 175 -0.78 -5.03 -18.51
CA HIS A 175 -1.66 -6.19 -18.36
C HIS A 175 -2.77 -6.28 -19.41
N TYR A 176 -3.38 -5.15 -19.78
CA TYR A 176 -4.63 -5.14 -20.55
C TYR A 176 -4.55 -4.36 -21.87
N GLY A 177 -3.46 -3.60 -22.10
CA GLY A 177 -3.30 -2.83 -23.32
C GLY A 177 -3.03 -3.70 -24.54
N THR A 178 -3.44 -3.23 -25.73
CA THR A 178 -3.02 -3.81 -27.01
C THR A 178 -1.54 -3.52 -27.26
N ASP A 179 -0.92 -4.26 -28.17
CA ASP A 179 0.50 -4.02 -28.51
C ASP A 179 0.70 -2.62 -29.09
N GLU A 180 -0.26 -2.11 -29.86
CA GLU A 180 -0.24 -0.75 -30.37
C GLU A 180 -0.25 0.28 -29.24
N GLN A 181 -1.14 0.12 -28.26
CA GLN A 181 -1.19 0.99 -27.08
C GLN A 181 0.09 0.92 -26.27
N LYS A 182 0.60 -0.28 -26.01
CA LYS A 182 1.86 -0.48 -25.29
C LYS A 182 3.03 0.20 -25.97
N ASN A 183 3.17 0.01 -27.27
CA ASN A 183 4.27 0.59 -28.06
C ASN A 183 4.17 2.12 -28.16
N HIS A 184 2.96 2.67 -28.10
CA HIS A 184 2.75 4.12 -28.18
C HIS A 184 2.97 4.79 -26.82
N TYR A 185 2.33 4.31 -25.77
CA TYR A 185 2.28 5.02 -24.48
C TYR A 185 3.43 4.66 -23.54
N LEU A 186 3.82 3.39 -23.42
CA LEU A 186 4.82 2.98 -22.41
C LEU A 186 6.17 3.70 -22.55
N PRO A 187 6.73 3.93 -23.75
CA PRO A 187 7.97 4.68 -23.89
C PRO A 187 7.85 6.16 -23.47
N ARG A 188 6.67 6.73 -23.62
CA ARG A 188 6.39 8.14 -23.26
C ARG A 188 6.22 8.28 -21.75
N LEU A 189 5.50 7.34 -21.14
CA LEU A 189 5.35 7.24 -19.68
C LEU A 189 6.71 7.01 -19.01
N ALA A 190 7.55 6.11 -19.54
CA ALA A 190 8.87 5.84 -18.99
C ALA A 190 9.76 7.09 -18.95
N LYS A 191 9.59 8.02 -19.91
CA LYS A 191 10.32 9.28 -20.00
C LYS A 191 9.64 10.44 -19.25
N GLY A 192 8.46 10.21 -18.68
CA GLY A 192 7.69 11.27 -18.02
C GLY A 192 7.26 12.40 -18.97
N ILE A 193 6.88 12.04 -20.20
CA ILE A 193 6.36 12.99 -21.21
C ILE A 193 4.83 13.03 -21.15
N GLU A 194 4.23 11.97 -20.69
CA GLU A 194 2.78 11.80 -20.43
C GLU A 194 2.54 11.36 -18.99
#